data_be88acc70b85749ebd8fe43fe4e8a83f
#
_entry.id   be88acc70b85749ebd8fe43fe4e8a83f
#
_cell.length_a   1.000
_cell.length_b   1.000
_cell.length_c   1.000
_cell.angle_alpha   90.00
_cell.angle_beta   90.00
_cell.angle_gamma   90.00
#
_symmetry.space_group_name_H-M   'P 1'
#
loop_
_entity.id
_entity.type
_entity.pdbx_description
1 polymer ?
#
loop_
_entity_poly.entity_id
_entity_poly.type
_entity_poly.pdbx_seq_one_letter_code
_entity_poly.pdbx_strand_id
1 'polypeptide(L)'
;MSIFASILRSVYKLSGAKKAFALPEDALRKEIEKQNRHRGVFTPTDRKAYYETIAVNGFPCLIVREHPKPSERAILYFFGGGMVIGPDKGDLPVMRKLCRETGCDVWFPFYPLCMEHCITETYAMVYECYRKMIALYGGGSVSTCGFSSGGALALGIAAHNNAQPEPLPQPRHIVAVSPGEVPWNDAEKVRMQALNERDVSIDYAFMVTVKNSCGTAARMCRTICSPAPVEILPA
;
A
#
# COMPACT_ATOMS: atom_id res chain seq x y z
N MET A 1 -17.34 16.73 -16.60
CA MET A 1 -16.52 15.50 -16.74
C MET A 1 -15.95 15.49 -18.16
N SER A 2 -14.64 15.22 -18.34
CA SER A 2 -14.05 15.18 -19.68
C SER A 2 -14.62 13.97 -20.45
N ILE A 3 -14.68 14.06 -21.80
CA ILE A 3 -15.11 12.95 -22.67
C ILE A 3 -14.30 11.71 -22.40
N PHE A 4 -13.00 11.85 -22.20
CA PHE A 4 -12.09 10.75 -21.85
C PHE A 4 -12.47 10.06 -20.52
N ALA A 5 -12.81 10.83 -19.47
CA ALA A 5 -13.26 10.27 -18.20
C ALA A 5 -14.60 9.51 -18.33
N SER A 6 -15.50 9.99 -19.21
CA SER A 6 -16.78 9.31 -19.49
C SER A 6 -16.56 7.99 -20.22
N ILE A 7 -15.66 7.95 -21.20
CA ILE A 7 -15.28 6.73 -21.92
C ILE A 7 -14.63 5.72 -20.95
N LEU A 8 -13.67 6.16 -20.17
CA LEU A 8 -12.99 5.30 -19.18
C LEU A 8 -13.99 4.70 -18.18
N ARG A 9 -14.92 5.52 -17.69
CA ARG A 9 -15.99 5.06 -16.81
C ARG A 9 -16.87 3.99 -17.47
N SER A 10 -17.23 4.19 -18.75
CA SER A 10 -18.03 3.22 -19.51
C SER A 10 -17.29 1.90 -19.71
N VAL A 11 -16.00 1.95 -20.04
CA VAL A 11 -15.14 0.77 -20.19
C VAL A 11 -15.05 0.00 -18.85
N TYR A 12 -14.81 0.69 -17.74
CA TYR A 12 -14.80 0.05 -16.41
C TYR A 12 -16.16 -0.59 -16.07
N LYS A 13 -17.26 0.10 -16.37
CA LYS A 13 -18.60 -0.42 -16.12
C LYS A 13 -18.91 -1.68 -16.95
N LEU A 14 -18.46 -1.71 -18.19
CA LEU A 14 -18.62 -2.84 -19.11
C LEU A 14 -17.68 -4.00 -18.78
N SER A 15 -16.51 -3.75 -18.25
CA SER A 15 -15.53 -4.80 -17.86
C SER A 15 -16.05 -5.71 -16.75
N GLY A 16 -17.05 -5.30 -16.00
CA GLY A 16 -17.56 -6.05 -14.86
C GLY A 16 -16.59 -6.16 -13.68
N ALA A 17 -15.51 -5.39 -13.69
CA ALA A 17 -14.47 -5.43 -12.64
C ALA A 17 -15.06 -5.28 -11.23
N LYS A 18 -16.02 -4.36 -11.06
CA LYS A 18 -16.71 -4.18 -9.78
C LYS A 18 -17.44 -5.43 -9.29
N LYS A 19 -17.99 -6.26 -10.20
CA LYS A 19 -18.72 -7.48 -9.81
C LYS A 19 -17.84 -8.48 -9.08
N ALA A 20 -16.53 -8.52 -9.40
CA ALA A 20 -15.59 -9.37 -8.70
C ALA A 20 -15.41 -8.94 -7.22
N PHE A 21 -15.63 -7.66 -6.91
CA PHE A 21 -15.55 -7.11 -5.56
C PHE A 21 -16.90 -7.08 -4.83
N ALA A 22 -18.01 -7.38 -5.50
CA ALA A 22 -19.37 -7.40 -4.93
C ALA A 22 -19.79 -8.76 -4.38
N LEU A 23 -18.85 -9.71 -4.28
CA LEU A 23 -19.12 -11.05 -3.77
C LEU A 23 -19.36 -11.03 -2.25
N PRO A 24 -20.15 -11.97 -1.71
CA PRO A 24 -20.19 -12.23 -0.26
C PRO A 24 -18.78 -12.49 0.30
N GLU A 25 -18.53 -12.15 1.57
CA GLU A 25 -17.20 -12.14 2.17
C GLU A 25 -16.42 -13.44 1.95
N ASP A 26 -17.04 -14.61 2.19
CA ASP A 26 -16.36 -15.91 2.03
C ASP A 26 -15.99 -16.20 0.56
N ALA A 27 -16.84 -15.82 -0.39
CA ALA A 27 -16.55 -15.97 -1.81
C ALA A 27 -15.47 -14.99 -2.27
N LEU A 28 -15.52 -13.77 -1.73
CA LEU A 28 -14.52 -12.74 -2.02
C LEU A 28 -13.14 -13.12 -1.47
N ARG A 29 -13.06 -13.69 -0.26
CA ARG A 29 -11.82 -14.23 0.30
C ARG A 29 -11.22 -15.31 -0.60
N LYS A 30 -12.01 -16.27 -1.06
CA LYS A 30 -11.57 -17.32 -1.99
C LYS A 30 -11.06 -16.75 -3.32
N GLU A 31 -11.74 -15.71 -3.85
CA GLU A 31 -11.28 -15.05 -5.08
C GLU A 31 -9.96 -14.28 -4.87
N ILE A 32 -9.80 -13.61 -3.73
CA ILE A 32 -8.53 -12.95 -3.34
C ILE A 32 -7.41 -14.00 -3.23
N GLU A 33 -7.63 -15.12 -2.54
CA GLU A 33 -6.66 -16.20 -2.42
C GLU A 33 -6.28 -16.79 -3.80
N LYS A 34 -7.26 -16.95 -4.69
CA LYS A 34 -7.02 -17.39 -6.07
C LYS A 34 -6.16 -16.39 -6.84
N GLN A 35 -6.43 -15.09 -6.72
CA GLN A 35 -5.61 -14.06 -7.35
C GLN A 35 -4.19 -14.06 -6.78
N ASN A 36 -4.03 -14.18 -5.46
CA ASN A 36 -2.74 -14.18 -4.80
C ASN A 36 -1.86 -15.40 -5.18
N ARG A 37 -2.44 -16.52 -5.66
CA ARG A 37 -1.63 -17.64 -6.20
C ARG A 37 -0.76 -17.26 -7.40
N HIS A 38 -1.13 -16.22 -8.14
CA HIS A 38 -0.43 -15.72 -9.33
C HIS A 38 0.26 -14.38 -9.11
N ARG A 39 0.18 -13.85 -7.87
CA ARG A 39 0.74 -12.58 -7.44
C ARG A 39 1.75 -12.80 -6.31
N GLY A 40 2.43 -11.76 -5.89
CA GLY A 40 3.37 -11.80 -4.77
C GLY A 40 4.80 -11.46 -5.19
N VAL A 41 5.75 -12.08 -4.52
CA VAL A 41 7.17 -11.80 -4.75
C VAL A 41 7.59 -12.21 -6.16
N PHE A 42 8.25 -11.30 -6.87
CA PHE A 42 8.82 -11.56 -8.18
C PHE A 42 10.27 -11.05 -8.25
N THR A 43 11.07 -11.74 -9.05
CA THR A 43 12.45 -11.32 -9.36
C THR A 43 12.50 -10.83 -10.80
N PRO A 44 12.91 -9.57 -11.06
CA PRO A 44 13.13 -9.10 -12.41
C PRO A 44 14.27 -9.88 -13.08
N THR A 45 14.08 -10.26 -14.34
CA THR A 45 15.07 -11.01 -15.13
C THR A 45 15.65 -10.22 -16.30
N ASP A 46 15.10 -9.03 -16.57
CA ASP A 46 15.58 -8.16 -17.63
C ASP A 46 16.75 -7.26 -17.15
N ARG A 47 17.38 -6.57 -18.11
CA ARG A 47 18.51 -5.67 -17.86
C ARG A 47 18.14 -4.21 -18.05
N LYS A 48 16.87 -3.84 -17.82
CA LYS A 48 16.36 -2.47 -18.03
C LYS A 48 16.64 -1.53 -16.84
N ALA A 49 17.11 -2.09 -15.73
CA ALA A 49 17.54 -1.37 -14.53
C ALA A 49 18.46 -2.27 -13.71
N TYR A 50 19.02 -1.75 -12.64
CA TYR A 50 19.73 -2.54 -11.63
C TYR A 50 18.74 -2.95 -10.55
N TYR A 51 18.78 -4.21 -10.17
CA TYR A 51 17.87 -4.82 -9.21
C TYR A 51 18.65 -5.45 -8.07
N GLU A 52 18.23 -5.17 -6.89
CA GLU A 52 18.71 -5.80 -5.66
C GLU A 52 17.52 -6.21 -4.82
N THR A 53 17.56 -7.37 -4.20
CA THR A 53 16.54 -7.80 -3.24
C THR A 53 17.19 -8.01 -1.88
N ILE A 54 16.68 -7.33 -0.88
CA ILE A 54 17.11 -7.46 0.51
C ILE A 54 15.98 -8.05 1.36
N ALA A 55 16.32 -8.67 2.48
CA ALA A 55 15.35 -9.09 3.48
C ALA A 55 15.17 -7.99 4.55
N VAL A 56 13.92 -7.67 4.86
CA VAL A 56 13.53 -6.73 5.91
C VAL A 56 12.47 -7.40 6.78
N ASN A 57 12.77 -7.63 8.04
CA ASN A 57 11.91 -8.37 8.97
C ASN A 57 11.38 -9.72 8.43
N GLY A 58 12.23 -10.44 7.67
CA GLY A 58 11.88 -11.73 7.07
C GLY A 58 11.15 -11.64 5.72
N PHE A 59 10.77 -10.44 5.27
CA PHE A 59 10.10 -10.22 3.99
C PHE A 59 11.03 -9.58 2.96
N PRO A 60 10.88 -9.88 1.66
CA PRO A 60 11.73 -9.31 0.63
C PRO A 60 11.34 -7.85 0.34
N CYS A 61 12.36 -7.05 0.02
CA CYS A 61 12.22 -5.71 -0.52
C CYS A 61 13.07 -5.58 -1.77
N LEU A 62 12.44 -5.29 -2.91
CA LEU A 62 13.11 -5.06 -4.18
C LEU A 62 13.56 -3.60 -4.27
N ILE A 63 14.82 -3.39 -4.62
CA ILE A 63 15.39 -2.07 -4.87
C ILE A 63 15.67 -1.96 -6.37
N VAL A 64 15.15 -0.93 -7.00
CA VAL A 64 15.34 -0.63 -8.42
C VAL A 64 16.17 0.64 -8.55
N ARG A 65 17.25 0.59 -9.35
CA ARG A 65 18.19 1.69 -9.58
C ARG A 65 18.46 1.87 -11.07
N GLU A 66 18.76 3.10 -11.51
CA GLU A 66 19.28 3.39 -12.85
C GLU A 66 20.76 3.01 -12.97
N HIS A 67 21.51 3.06 -11.87
CA HIS A 67 22.95 2.82 -11.82
C HIS A 67 23.30 1.81 -10.74
N PRO A 68 24.48 1.14 -10.82
CA PRO A 68 24.87 0.12 -9.84
C PRO A 68 25.13 0.69 -8.44
N LYS A 69 25.45 1.98 -8.33
CA LYS A 69 25.62 2.67 -7.05
C LYS A 69 24.31 3.31 -6.60
N PRO A 70 24.04 3.39 -5.30
CA PRO A 70 22.90 4.13 -4.78
C PRO A 70 22.90 5.59 -5.25
N SER A 71 21.71 6.13 -5.55
CA SER A 71 21.53 7.55 -5.82
C SER A 71 21.54 8.36 -4.52
N GLU A 72 21.43 9.69 -4.61
CA GLU A 72 21.36 10.56 -3.42
C GLU A 72 19.99 10.57 -2.75
N ARG A 73 18.95 10.08 -3.44
CA ARG A 73 17.57 10.13 -3.00
C ARG A 73 16.84 8.82 -3.29
N ALA A 74 15.83 8.54 -2.50
CA ALA A 74 15.04 7.33 -2.69
C ALA A 74 13.55 7.54 -2.46
N ILE A 75 12.76 6.67 -3.09
CA ILE A 75 11.31 6.59 -2.95
C ILE A 75 10.96 5.22 -2.38
N LEU A 76 10.24 5.20 -1.25
CA LEU A 76 9.59 4.00 -0.73
C LEU A 76 8.22 3.90 -1.40
N TYR A 77 8.08 2.96 -2.34
CA TYR A 77 6.88 2.80 -3.15
C TYR A 77 6.04 1.61 -2.69
N PHE A 78 4.75 1.85 -2.45
CA PHE A 78 3.80 0.86 -1.97
C PHE A 78 2.75 0.53 -3.05
N PHE A 79 2.57 -0.74 -3.34
CA PHE A 79 1.52 -1.21 -4.23
C PHE A 79 0.12 -1.10 -3.59
N GLY A 80 -0.91 -1.11 -4.42
CA GLY A 80 -2.30 -1.17 -3.99
C GLY A 80 -2.78 -2.61 -3.79
N GLY A 81 -4.06 -2.79 -3.50
CA GLY A 81 -4.68 -4.11 -3.34
C GLY A 81 -5.38 -4.30 -2.01
N GLY A 82 -5.74 -3.22 -1.31
CA GLY A 82 -6.47 -3.28 -0.04
C GLY A 82 -5.69 -3.95 1.09
N MET A 83 -4.36 -4.07 0.99
CA MET A 83 -3.51 -4.86 1.90
C MET A 83 -3.87 -6.35 1.94
N VAL A 84 -4.68 -6.84 1.01
CA VAL A 84 -5.11 -8.25 0.91
C VAL A 84 -4.76 -8.89 -0.43
N ILE A 85 -4.56 -8.08 -1.47
CA ILE A 85 -4.13 -8.54 -2.80
C ILE A 85 -2.67 -8.14 -2.99
N GLY A 86 -1.83 -9.11 -3.33
CA GLY A 86 -0.40 -8.93 -3.55
C GLY A 86 -0.06 -8.19 -4.84
N PRO A 87 1.19 -7.71 -4.97
CA PRO A 87 1.68 -7.07 -6.16
C PRO A 87 1.85 -8.05 -7.31
N ASP A 88 2.00 -7.54 -8.53
CA ASP A 88 2.38 -8.33 -9.68
C ASP A 88 3.49 -7.64 -10.50
N LYS A 89 3.92 -8.33 -11.57
CA LYS A 89 4.97 -7.79 -12.45
C LYS A 89 4.58 -6.47 -13.14
N GLY A 90 3.31 -6.09 -13.14
CA GLY A 90 2.81 -4.81 -13.65
C GLY A 90 3.29 -3.61 -12.84
N ASP A 91 3.70 -3.80 -11.57
CA ASP A 91 4.30 -2.75 -10.76
C ASP A 91 5.72 -2.37 -11.24
N LEU A 92 6.45 -3.32 -11.86
CA LEU A 92 7.84 -3.11 -12.26
C LEU A 92 8.04 -1.96 -13.29
N PRO A 93 7.22 -1.80 -14.34
CA PRO A 93 7.27 -0.63 -15.22
C PRO A 93 7.09 0.70 -14.49
N VAL A 94 6.23 0.75 -13.46
CA VAL A 94 5.99 1.95 -12.65
C VAL A 94 7.24 2.30 -11.86
N MET A 95 7.84 1.32 -11.18
CA MET A 95 9.09 1.51 -10.42
C MET A 95 10.22 2.03 -11.30
N ARG A 96 10.43 1.42 -12.49
CA ARG A 96 11.45 1.87 -13.45
C ARG A 96 11.20 3.30 -13.93
N LYS A 97 9.94 3.62 -14.21
CA LYS A 97 9.57 4.97 -14.62
C LYS A 97 9.83 5.98 -13.52
N LEU A 98 9.43 5.68 -12.28
CA LEU A 98 9.75 6.52 -11.13
C LEU A 98 11.26 6.71 -11.00
N CYS A 99 12.05 5.64 -11.05
CA CYS A 99 13.50 5.69 -10.96
C CYS A 99 14.09 6.61 -12.05
N ARG A 100 13.75 6.40 -13.31
CA ARG A 100 14.25 7.18 -14.45
C ARG A 100 13.83 8.65 -14.43
N GLU A 101 12.55 8.94 -14.14
CA GLU A 101 12.03 10.31 -14.20
C GLU A 101 12.46 11.17 -13.00
N THR A 102 12.77 10.55 -11.87
CA THR A 102 13.12 11.26 -10.63
C THR A 102 14.62 11.21 -10.29
N GLY A 103 15.35 10.27 -10.88
CA GLY A 103 16.73 9.96 -10.50
C GLY A 103 16.85 9.38 -9.07
N CYS A 104 15.77 8.89 -8.51
CA CYS A 104 15.73 8.28 -7.18
C CYS A 104 15.82 6.76 -7.28
N ASP A 105 16.45 6.12 -6.31
CA ASP A 105 16.27 4.68 -6.12
C ASP A 105 14.85 4.41 -5.65
N VAL A 106 14.26 3.30 -6.11
CA VAL A 106 12.90 2.91 -5.70
C VAL A 106 12.97 1.64 -4.88
N TRP A 107 12.52 1.72 -3.63
CA TRP A 107 12.38 0.58 -2.73
C TRP A 107 10.94 0.09 -2.76
N PHE A 108 10.76 -1.19 -3.04
CA PHE A 108 9.48 -1.84 -3.20
C PHE A 108 9.36 -3.00 -2.21
N PRO A 109 8.81 -2.77 -1.02
CA PRO A 109 8.61 -3.82 -0.04
C PRO A 109 7.47 -4.74 -0.48
N PHE A 110 7.73 -6.06 -0.51
CA PHE A 110 6.69 -7.07 -0.59
C PHE A 110 6.12 -7.30 0.81
N TYR A 111 5.43 -6.28 1.32
CA TYR A 111 4.93 -6.30 2.69
C TYR A 111 3.90 -7.41 2.91
N PRO A 112 3.84 -7.99 4.15
CA PRO A 112 2.89 -9.04 4.49
C PRO A 112 1.44 -8.56 4.34
N LEU A 113 0.59 -9.43 3.78
CA LEU A 113 -0.81 -9.13 3.49
C LEU A 113 -1.71 -9.53 4.66
N CYS A 114 -2.78 -8.76 4.89
CA CYS A 114 -3.70 -8.96 6.00
C CYS A 114 -4.62 -10.21 5.87
N MET A 115 -4.47 -10.99 4.81
CA MET A 115 -5.11 -12.32 4.71
C MET A 115 -4.42 -13.35 5.63
N GLU A 116 -3.11 -13.23 5.81
CA GLU A 116 -2.26 -14.20 6.52
C GLU A 116 -1.51 -13.56 7.70
N HIS A 117 -1.34 -12.23 7.68
CA HIS A 117 -0.54 -11.48 8.61
C HIS A 117 -1.31 -10.35 9.30
N CYS A 118 -0.80 -9.91 10.43
CA CYS A 118 -1.31 -8.74 11.15
C CYS A 118 -0.93 -7.44 10.44
N ILE A 119 -1.80 -6.43 10.47
CA ILE A 119 -1.48 -5.09 9.96
C ILE A 119 -0.26 -4.48 10.67
N THR A 120 -0.01 -4.85 11.91
CA THR A 120 1.18 -4.43 12.67
C THR A 120 2.47 -5.00 12.10
N GLU A 121 2.46 -6.22 11.54
CA GLU A 121 3.62 -6.80 10.84
C GLU A 121 3.89 -6.05 9.54
N THR A 122 2.83 -5.66 8.82
CA THR A 122 2.94 -4.79 7.64
C THR A 122 3.65 -3.49 8.01
N TYR A 123 3.15 -2.78 9.05
CA TYR A 123 3.78 -1.53 9.50
C TYR A 123 5.20 -1.74 10.03
N ALA A 124 5.47 -2.79 10.78
CA ALA A 124 6.81 -3.11 11.27
C ALA A 124 7.81 -3.30 10.11
N MET A 125 7.41 -4.00 9.05
CA MET A 125 8.25 -4.22 7.87
C MET A 125 8.49 -2.92 7.10
N VAL A 126 7.42 -2.18 6.77
CA VAL A 126 7.55 -0.98 5.93
C VAL A 126 8.24 0.17 6.67
N TYR A 127 8.05 0.28 7.99
CA TYR A 127 8.76 1.26 8.80
C TYR A 127 10.24 0.91 8.95
N GLU A 128 10.57 -0.38 9.04
CA GLU A 128 11.97 -0.82 9.02
C GLU A 128 12.64 -0.54 7.66
N CYS A 129 11.92 -0.69 6.54
CA CYS A 129 12.42 -0.22 5.24
C CYS A 129 12.72 1.28 5.29
N TYR A 130 11.78 2.08 5.82
CA TYR A 130 11.96 3.52 5.97
C TYR A 130 13.18 3.87 6.82
N ARG A 131 13.37 3.20 7.96
CA ARG A 131 14.53 3.38 8.84
C ARG A 131 15.85 3.08 8.12
N LYS A 132 15.92 1.96 7.39
CA LYS A 132 17.10 1.60 6.59
C LYS A 132 17.39 2.63 5.49
N MET A 133 16.35 3.17 4.85
CA MET A 133 16.50 4.21 3.84
C MET A 133 17.01 5.52 4.45
N ILE A 134 16.49 5.95 5.60
CA ILE A 134 17.00 7.14 6.30
C ILE A 134 18.48 6.95 6.66
N ALA A 135 18.88 5.77 7.11
CA ALA A 135 20.28 5.47 7.42
C ALA A 135 21.19 5.50 6.17
N LEU A 136 20.67 5.08 5.01
CA LEU A 136 21.46 4.99 3.77
C LEU A 136 21.50 6.33 3.01
N TYR A 137 20.37 7.03 2.88
CA TYR A 137 20.24 8.22 2.03
C TYR A 137 20.23 9.53 2.84
N GLY A 138 20.09 9.45 4.16
CA GLY A 138 19.99 10.60 5.04
C GLY A 138 18.57 11.17 5.17
N GLY A 139 18.36 11.90 6.26
CA GLY A 139 17.12 12.63 6.49
C GLY A 139 16.88 13.69 5.41
N GLY A 140 15.64 13.81 4.92
CA GLY A 140 15.29 14.75 3.84
C GLY A 140 15.54 14.24 2.41
N SER A 141 16.08 13.03 2.24
CA SER A 141 16.35 12.43 0.93
C SER A 141 15.36 11.30 0.58
N VAL A 142 14.51 10.89 1.52
CA VAL A 142 13.55 9.80 1.35
C VAL A 142 12.14 10.35 1.17
N SER A 143 11.44 9.87 0.16
CA SER A 143 10.03 10.16 -0.09
C SER A 143 9.20 8.88 -0.02
N THR A 144 7.91 8.99 0.25
CA THR A 144 6.97 7.86 0.19
C THR A 144 5.97 8.07 -0.94
N CYS A 145 5.62 6.99 -1.63
CA CYS A 145 4.68 7.01 -2.74
C CYS A 145 3.83 5.73 -2.74
N GLY A 146 2.57 5.83 -3.08
CA GLY A 146 1.72 4.65 -3.20
C GLY A 146 0.37 4.94 -3.81
N PHE A 147 -0.30 3.85 -4.26
CA PHE A 147 -1.61 3.88 -4.87
C PHE A 147 -2.61 3.09 -4.04
N SER A 148 -3.86 3.56 -3.89
CA SER A 148 -4.91 2.89 -3.13
C SER A 148 -4.46 2.59 -1.68
N SER A 149 -4.53 1.36 -1.20
CA SER A 149 -4.00 0.98 0.12
C SER A 149 -2.50 1.31 0.30
N GLY A 150 -1.71 1.25 -0.78
CA GLY A 150 -0.33 1.74 -0.78
C GLY A 150 -0.23 3.25 -0.57
N GLY A 151 -1.20 4.02 -1.07
CA GLY A 151 -1.33 5.46 -0.78
C GLY A 151 -1.64 5.71 0.69
N ALA A 152 -2.49 4.88 1.29
CA ALA A 152 -2.75 4.92 2.74
C ALA A 152 -1.49 4.59 3.55
N LEU A 153 -0.68 3.58 3.14
CA LEU A 153 0.60 3.30 3.77
C LEU A 153 1.60 4.45 3.63
N ALA A 154 1.65 5.11 2.45
CA ALA A 154 2.53 6.25 2.23
C ALA A 154 2.26 7.41 3.19
N LEU A 155 0.97 7.68 3.48
CA LEU A 155 0.55 8.62 4.53
C LEU A 155 0.79 8.06 5.93
N GLY A 156 0.48 6.77 6.11
CA GLY A 156 0.56 6.09 7.39
C GLY A 156 1.98 6.01 7.96
N ILE A 157 3.02 5.99 7.12
CA ILE A 157 4.42 6.06 7.58
C ILE A 157 4.67 7.35 8.37
N ALA A 158 4.21 8.50 7.90
CA ALA A 158 4.41 9.75 8.61
C ALA A 158 3.65 9.77 9.95
N ALA A 159 2.41 9.28 9.97
CA ALA A 159 1.62 9.18 11.20
C ALA A 159 2.25 8.18 12.20
N HIS A 160 2.68 7.01 11.71
CA HIS A 160 3.35 6.01 12.54
C HIS A 160 4.68 6.53 13.09
N ASN A 161 5.44 7.28 12.28
CA ASN A 161 6.69 7.91 12.70
C ASN A 161 6.46 8.93 13.81
N ASN A 162 5.41 9.76 13.72
CA ASN A 162 5.07 10.73 14.76
C ASN A 162 4.70 10.07 16.10
N ALA A 163 4.20 8.84 16.06
CA ALA A 163 3.84 8.09 17.27
C ALA A 163 5.03 7.34 17.90
N GLN A 164 6.23 7.37 17.29
CA GLN A 164 7.41 6.74 17.89
C GLN A 164 7.98 7.60 19.01
N PRO A 165 8.56 6.99 20.06
CA PRO A 165 9.26 7.73 21.12
C PRO A 165 10.42 8.60 20.59
N GLU A 166 11.12 8.10 19.57
CA GLU A 166 12.20 8.80 18.87
C GLU A 166 11.89 8.81 17.37
N PRO A 167 11.13 9.82 16.88
CA PRO A 167 10.75 9.88 15.47
C PRO A 167 11.98 10.08 14.56
N LEU A 168 11.99 9.38 13.44
CA LEU A 168 12.94 9.61 12.36
C LEU A 168 12.61 10.94 11.64
N PRO A 169 13.53 11.50 10.85
CA PRO A 169 13.21 12.59 9.93
C PRO A 169 11.98 12.24 9.08
N GLN A 170 11.07 13.20 8.88
CA GLN A 170 9.86 12.99 8.08
C GLN A 170 10.19 12.75 6.60
N PRO A 171 9.31 12.05 5.84
CA PRO A 171 9.46 11.93 4.40
C PRO A 171 9.53 13.31 3.74
N ARG A 172 10.46 13.49 2.81
CA ARG A 172 10.60 14.73 2.04
C ARG A 172 9.34 15.07 1.27
N HIS A 173 8.74 14.08 0.63
CA HIS A 173 7.46 14.17 -0.06
C HIS A 173 6.65 12.91 0.22
N ILE A 174 5.33 13.09 0.28
CA ILE A 174 4.36 12.00 0.37
C ILE A 174 3.44 12.11 -0.83
N VAL A 175 3.43 11.09 -1.69
CA VAL A 175 2.57 11.02 -2.88
C VAL A 175 1.57 9.89 -2.68
N ALA A 176 0.37 10.24 -2.25
CA ALA A 176 -0.71 9.29 -2.04
C ALA A 176 -1.74 9.42 -3.19
N VAL A 177 -1.74 8.44 -4.10
CA VAL A 177 -2.65 8.43 -5.24
C VAL A 177 -3.90 7.65 -4.87
N SER A 178 -5.05 8.32 -4.83
CA SER A 178 -6.35 7.73 -4.46
C SER A 178 -6.24 6.83 -3.21
N PRO A 179 -5.76 7.36 -2.07
CA PRO A 179 -5.52 6.54 -0.89
C PRO A 179 -6.80 5.81 -0.48
N GLY A 180 -6.66 4.49 -0.27
CA GLY A 180 -7.78 3.65 0.14
C GLY A 180 -8.08 3.83 1.63
N GLU A 181 -9.36 3.85 1.98
CA GLU A 181 -9.83 3.91 3.36
C GLU A 181 -10.92 2.86 3.59
N VAL A 182 -11.04 2.39 4.82
CA VAL A 182 -12.11 1.49 5.26
C VAL A 182 -13.05 2.23 6.20
N PRO A 183 -14.35 1.89 6.24
CA PRO A 183 -15.31 2.60 7.11
C PRO A 183 -15.03 2.29 8.59
N TRP A 184 -14.67 3.28 9.38
CA TRP A 184 -14.36 3.14 10.80
C TRP A 184 -15.58 3.32 11.72
N ASN A 185 -16.56 4.09 11.28
CA ASN A 185 -17.77 4.40 12.04
C ASN A 185 -19.02 4.25 11.16
N ASP A 186 -20.20 4.37 11.76
CA ASP A 186 -21.47 4.16 11.06
C ASP A 186 -21.79 5.29 10.06
N ALA A 187 -21.37 6.52 10.33
CA ALA A 187 -21.54 7.63 9.39
C ALA A 187 -20.72 7.42 8.11
N GLU A 188 -19.51 6.93 8.22
CA GLU A 188 -18.67 6.57 7.06
C GLU A 188 -19.24 5.38 6.30
N LYS A 189 -19.78 4.37 7.00
CA LYS A 189 -20.48 3.25 6.34
C LYS A 189 -21.63 3.74 5.48
N VAL A 190 -22.51 4.58 6.05
CA VAL A 190 -23.64 5.16 5.32
C VAL A 190 -23.18 5.95 4.10
N ARG A 191 -22.14 6.79 4.27
CA ARG A 191 -21.56 7.57 3.19
C ARG A 191 -20.95 6.69 2.08
N MET A 192 -20.19 5.66 2.44
CA MET A 192 -19.59 4.74 1.47
C MET A 192 -20.67 3.93 0.73
N GLN A 193 -21.70 3.47 1.43
CA GLN A 193 -22.84 2.78 0.82
C GLN A 193 -23.57 3.68 -0.17
N ALA A 194 -23.82 4.94 0.16
CA ALA A 194 -24.47 5.91 -0.73
C ALA A 194 -23.62 6.19 -2.00
N LEU A 195 -22.29 6.10 -1.91
CA LEU A 195 -21.39 6.27 -3.04
C LEU A 195 -21.21 5.00 -3.88
N ASN A 196 -21.57 3.82 -3.34
CA ASN A 196 -21.30 2.54 -3.97
C ASN A 196 -21.91 2.41 -5.38
N GLU A 197 -23.10 2.92 -5.62
CA GLU A 197 -23.75 2.89 -6.94
C GLU A 197 -23.00 3.78 -7.97
N ARG A 198 -22.32 4.79 -7.51
CA ARG A 198 -21.54 5.73 -8.34
C ARG A 198 -20.13 5.26 -8.62
N ASP A 199 -19.57 4.42 -7.75
CA ASP A 199 -18.25 3.79 -7.98
C ASP A 199 -18.40 2.68 -9.04
N VAL A 200 -17.50 2.67 -10.01
CA VAL A 200 -17.51 1.70 -11.12
C VAL A 200 -16.40 0.65 -10.99
N SER A 201 -15.51 0.81 -10.01
CA SER A 201 -14.30 0.01 -9.85
C SER A 201 -14.31 -0.88 -8.61
N ILE A 202 -14.71 -0.33 -7.47
CA ILE A 202 -14.66 -1.02 -6.18
C ILE A 202 -16.07 -1.11 -5.60
N ASP A 203 -16.42 -2.27 -5.03
CA ASP A 203 -17.67 -2.44 -4.30
C ASP A 203 -17.47 -2.26 -2.79
N TYR A 204 -18.49 -1.76 -2.11
CA TYR A 204 -18.48 -1.59 -0.66
C TYR A 204 -18.21 -2.91 0.08
N ALA A 205 -18.66 -4.05 -0.46
CA ALA A 205 -18.39 -5.38 0.11
C ALA A 205 -16.88 -5.66 0.24
N PHE A 206 -16.08 -5.23 -0.75
CA PHE A 206 -14.61 -5.35 -0.68
C PHE A 206 -14.03 -4.54 0.47
N MET A 207 -14.51 -3.30 0.67
CA MET A 207 -14.03 -2.44 1.76
C MET A 207 -14.34 -3.04 3.14
N VAL A 208 -15.49 -3.70 3.28
CA VAL A 208 -15.86 -4.43 4.51
C VAL A 208 -14.97 -5.65 4.71
N THR A 209 -14.71 -6.43 3.66
CA THR A 209 -13.83 -7.60 3.71
C THR A 209 -12.39 -7.19 4.08
N VAL A 210 -11.87 -6.10 3.48
CA VAL A 210 -10.56 -5.54 3.85
C VAL A 210 -10.52 -5.16 5.33
N LYS A 211 -11.53 -4.42 5.81
CA LYS A 211 -11.64 -4.04 7.22
C LYS A 211 -11.63 -5.24 8.14
N ASN A 212 -12.42 -6.26 7.81
CA ASN A 212 -12.51 -7.48 8.62
C ASN A 212 -11.18 -8.25 8.61
N SER A 213 -10.51 -8.34 7.47
CA SER A 213 -9.20 -8.99 7.35
C SER A 213 -8.14 -8.28 8.19
N CYS A 214 -8.00 -6.96 8.04
CA CYS A 214 -7.06 -6.16 8.83
C CYS A 214 -7.45 -6.14 10.33
N GLY A 215 -8.75 -6.11 10.64
CA GLY A 215 -9.28 -6.08 12.00
C GLY A 215 -9.19 -7.42 12.74
N THR A 216 -9.35 -8.55 12.05
CA THR A 216 -9.22 -9.89 12.65
C THR A 216 -7.78 -10.16 13.02
N ALA A 217 -6.85 -9.81 12.16
CA ALA A 217 -5.43 -9.82 12.46
C ALA A 217 -5.10 -8.90 13.68
N ALA A 218 -5.73 -7.73 13.80
CA ALA A 218 -5.58 -6.85 14.96
C ALA A 218 -6.17 -7.43 16.25
N ARG A 219 -7.19 -8.30 16.20
CA ARG A 219 -7.70 -9.00 17.38
C ARG A 219 -6.72 -10.05 17.89
N MET A 220 -6.04 -10.77 17.01
CA MET A 220 -4.95 -11.68 17.41
C MET A 220 -3.76 -10.92 17.99
N CYS A 221 -3.54 -9.68 17.56
CA CYS A 221 -2.45 -8.82 17.99
C CYS A 221 -2.75 -7.96 19.24
N ARG A 222 -4.01 -7.85 19.69
CA ARG A 222 -4.39 -7.11 20.91
C ARG A 222 -3.73 -7.60 22.18
N THR A 223 -3.13 -8.78 22.14
CA THR A 223 -2.33 -9.31 23.26
C THR A 223 -0.94 -8.64 23.35
N ILE A 224 -0.50 -7.90 22.30
CA ILE A 224 0.88 -7.37 22.22
C ILE A 224 0.93 -5.83 22.13
N CYS A 225 -0.10 -5.15 21.64
CA CYS A 225 -0.11 -3.68 21.47
C CYS A 225 -1.44 -3.08 21.91
N SER A 226 -1.51 -2.59 23.12
CA SER A 226 -2.52 -1.59 23.51
C SER A 226 -2.07 -0.24 22.97
N PRO A 227 -2.76 0.40 22.02
CA PRO A 227 -2.45 1.78 21.70
C PRO A 227 -2.90 2.66 22.86
N ALA A 228 -1.99 3.47 23.37
CA ALA A 228 -2.36 4.55 24.27
C ALA A 228 -3.41 5.45 23.57
N PRO A 229 -4.43 5.97 24.29
CA PRO A 229 -5.40 6.86 23.71
C PRO A 229 -4.69 8.11 23.20
N VAL A 230 -4.91 8.43 21.92
CA VAL A 230 -4.49 9.71 21.35
C VAL A 230 -5.43 10.76 21.92
N GLU A 231 -4.97 11.54 22.90
CA GLU A 231 -5.65 12.76 23.31
C GLU A 231 -5.55 13.78 22.16
N ILE A 232 -6.68 14.04 21.54
CA ILE A 232 -6.81 15.16 20.60
C ILE A 232 -6.86 16.42 21.47
N LEU A 233 -5.77 17.19 21.48
CA LEU A 233 -5.78 18.52 22.09
C LEU A 233 -6.76 19.41 21.32
N PRO A 234 -7.64 20.16 22.01
CA PRO A 234 -8.52 21.13 21.35
C PRO A 234 -7.69 22.28 20.75
N ALA A 235 -8.17 22.78 19.61
CA ALA A 235 -7.57 23.88 18.84
C ALA A 235 -7.56 25.19 19.61
#